data_6095901f9a8d3d017614b9af81169cb7
#
_entry.id   6095901f9a8d3d017614b9af81169cb7
#
_cell.length_a   1.000
_cell.length_b   1.000
_cell.length_c   1.000
_cell.angle_alpha   90.00
_cell.angle_beta   90.00
_cell.angle_gamma   90.00
#
_symmetry.space_group_name_H-M   'P 1'
#
loop_
_entity.id
_entity.type
_entity.pdbx_description
1 polymer ?
#
loop_
_entity_poly.entity_id
_entity_poly.type
_entity_poly.pdbx_seq_one_letter_code
_entity_poly.pdbx_strand_id
1 'polypeptide(L)'
;MSTNENTNKIGHPVLGIVLSILGIGIAVLFTLLFGIIAGAAAAILGIVGILLGVGARKGGRGIGAIVTGAVAVVAAVVMMFTTVTAMNMMHKAALETGKAPVFAECFENPYMGISSIYFKVAGDEAKTKALMDEMEALKGYTAQTGAVTVSVNTTAAETNAL
;
A
#
# COMPACT_ATOMS: atom_id res chain seq x y z
N MET A 1 -12.54 -20.51 52.28
CA MET A 1 -12.41 -19.19 51.64
C MET A 1 -11.82 -19.43 50.27
N SER A 2 -12.68 -19.55 49.24
CA SER A 2 -12.25 -19.71 47.86
C SER A 2 -12.08 -18.31 47.27
N THR A 3 -10.86 -17.84 47.09
CA THR A 3 -10.54 -16.66 46.31
C THR A 3 -10.82 -16.95 44.84
N ASN A 4 -11.97 -16.47 44.35
CA ASN A 4 -12.27 -16.37 42.93
C ASN A 4 -11.28 -15.41 42.32
N GLU A 5 -10.13 -15.88 41.86
CA GLU A 5 -9.33 -15.15 40.90
C GLU A 5 -10.05 -15.18 39.55
N ASN A 6 -10.97 -14.22 39.40
CA ASN A 6 -11.59 -13.88 38.14
C ASN A 6 -10.54 -13.13 37.28
N THR A 7 -9.55 -13.88 36.80
CA THR A 7 -8.68 -13.40 35.74
C THR A 7 -9.56 -13.24 34.51
N ASN A 8 -10.10 -12.03 34.32
CA ASN A 8 -10.66 -11.56 33.07
C ASN A 8 -9.61 -11.73 31.97
N LYS A 9 -9.52 -12.94 31.42
CA LYS A 9 -8.76 -13.19 30.19
C LYS A 9 -9.52 -12.55 29.06
N ILE A 10 -9.15 -11.31 28.76
CA ILE A 10 -9.68 -10.48 27.69
C ILE A 10 -9.23 -11.06 26.35
N GLY A 11 -9.84 -12.17 25.97
CA GLY A 11 -9.77 -12.67 24.61
C GLY A 11 -11.07 -12.30 23.91
N HIS A 12 -11.04 -11.30 23.06
CA HIS A 12 -12.17 -10.92 22.21
C HIS A 12 -11.95 -11.44 20.79
N PRO A 13 -12.31 -12.70 20.47
CA PRO A 13 -12.04 -13.30 19.17
C PRO A 13 -12.75 -12.55 18.03
N VAL A 14 -13.95 -12.06 18.29
CA VAL A 14 -14.72 -11.27 17.32
C VAL A 14 -14.00 -9.96 17.01
N LEU A 15 -13.52 -9.25 18.01
CA LEU A 15 -12.75 -8.03 17.84
C LEU A 15 -11.46 -8.30 17.06
N GLY A 16 -10.78 -9.42 17.34
CA GLY A 16 -9.59 -9.83 16.59
C GLY A 16 -9.87 -10.05 15.11
N ILE A 17 -10.98 -10.72 14.77
CA ILE A 17 -11.40 -10.90 13.37
C ILE A 17 -11.72 -9.57 12.71
N VAL A 18 -12.49 -8.70 13.37
CA VAL A 18 -12.86 -7.38 12.83
C VAL A 18 -11.62 -6.52 12.55
N LEU A 19 -10.67 -6.47 13.48
CA LEU A 19 -9.41 -5.72 13.30
C LEU A 19 -8.56 -6.30 12.16
N SER A 20 -8.54 -7.62 12.03
CA SER A 20 -7.81 -8.27 10.94
C SER A 20 -8.43 -7.99 9.58
N ILE A 21 -9.75 -8.03 9.46
CA ILE A 21 -10.46 -7.68 8.22
C ILE A 21 -10.22 -6.20 7.87
N LEU A 22 -10.27 -5.32 8.86
CA LEU A 22 -9.93 -3.91 8.67
C LEU A 22 -8.48 -3.75 8.19
N GLY A 23 -7.55 -4.50 8.78
CA GLY A 23 -6.15 -4.55 8.37
C GLY A 23 -5.97 -4.99 6.91
N ILE A 24 -6.70 -6.02 6.46
CA ILE A 24 -6.70 -6.44 5.06
C ILE A 24 -7.22 -5.32 4.15
N GLY A 25 -8.33 -4.67 4.52
CA GLY A 25 -8.89 -3.55 3.78
C GLY A 25 -7.88 -2.41 3.64
N ILE A 26 -7.22 -2.02 4.72
CA ILE A 26 -6.16 -1.00 4.71
C ILE A 26 -4.99 -1.46 3.85
N ALA A 27 -4.54 -2.71 3.98
CA ALA A 27 -3.43 -3.23 3.19
C ALA A 27 -3.71 -3.11 1.69
N VAL A 28 -4.89 -3.52 1.24
CA VAL A 28 -5.22 -3.58 -0.21
C VAL A 28 -5.51 -2.19 -0.78
N LEU A 29 -6.32 -1.37 -0.06
CA LEU A 29 -6.80 -0.10 -0.60
C LEU A 29 -5.84 1.06 -0.35
N PHE A 30 -5.20 1.11 0.80
CA PHE A 30 -4.44 2.28 1.23
C PHE A 30 -2.93 2.14 1.07
N THR A 31 -2.37 0.92 0.96
CA THR A 31 -0.92 0.78 0.84
C THR A 31 -0.40 1.34 -0.47
N LEU A 32 -1.15 1.21 -1.57
CA LEU A 32 -0.77 1.84 -2.83
C LEU A 32 -0.81 3.37 -2.74
N LEU A 33 -1.81 3.93 -2.06
CA LEU A 33 -1.98 5.37 -1.91
C LEU A 33 -1.00 5.99 -0.93
N PHE A 34 -0.83 5.40 0.25
CA PHE A 34 -0.04 5.94 1.36
C PHE A 34 1.25 5.15 1.63
N GLY A 35 1.61 4.23 0.73
CA GLY A 35 2.88 3.52 0.75
C GLY A 35 3.08 2.63 1.98
N ILE A 36 4.33 2.58 2.41
CA ILE A 36 4.78 1.75 3.53
C ILE A 36 4.06 2.10 4.85
N ILE A 37 3.69 3.38 5.04
CA ILE A 37 3.02 3.84 6.27
C ILE A 37 1.67 3.10 6.46
N ALA A 38 0.86 3.03 5.41
CA ALA A 38 -0.42 2.32 5.47
C ALA A 38 -0.22 0.80 5.60
N GLY A 39 0.76 0.24 4.90
CA GLY A 39 1.11 -1.18 5.03
C GLY A 39 1.56 -1.55 6.45
N ALA A 40 2.36 -0.70 7.10
CA ALA A 40 2.76 -0.90 8.48
C ALA A 40 1.57 -0.85 9.45
N ALA A 41 0.66 0.11 9.28
CA ALA A 41 -0.57 0.18 10.08
C ALA A 41 -1.44 -1.08 9.91
N ALA A 42 -1.59 -1.57 8.67
CA ALA A 42 -2.32 -2.79 8.36
C ALA A 42 -1.67 -4.03 9.02
N ALA A 43 -0.34 -4.13 8.99
CA ALA A 43 0.40 -5.22 9.63
C ALA A 43 0.20 -5.20 11.16
N ILE A 44 0.25 -4.02 11.79
CA ILE A 44 -0.01 -3.87 13.23
C ILE A 44 -1.42 -4.37 13.58
N LEU A 45 -2.44 -3.98 12.81
CA LEU A 45 -3.80 -4.47 13.03
C LEU A 45 -3.91 -5.99 12.91
N GLY A 46 -3.22 -6.59 11.94
CA GLY A 46 -3.13 -8.04 11.79
C GLY A 46 -2.48 -8.72 12.99
N ILE A 47 -1.37 -8.17 13.49
CA ILE A 47 -0.68 -8.69 14.69
C ILE A 47 -1.59 -8.59 15.93
N VAL A 48 -2.26 -7.47 16.13
CA VAL A 48 -3.22 -7.30 17.23
C VAL A 48 -4.34 -8.33 17.12
N GLY A 49 -4.85 -8.58 15.91
CA GLY A 49 -5.84 -9.63 15.65
C GLY A 49 -5.35 -11.03 16.08
N ILE A 50 -4.10 -11.37 15.75
CA ILE A 50 -3.47 -12.64 16.17
C ILE A 50 -3.39 -12.71 17.69
N LEU A 51 -2.91 -11.66 18.36
CA LEU A 51 -2.76 -11.64 19.82
C LEU A 51 -4.10 -11.83 20.55
N LEU A 52 -5.16 -11.16 20.08
CA LEU A 52 -6.50 -11.33 20.59
C LEU A 52 -7.04 -12.76 20.35
N GLY A 53 -6.72 -13.34 19.19
CA GLY A 53 -7.04 -14.73 18.87
C GLY A 53 -6.34 -15.74 19.77
N VAL A 54 -5.06 -15.53 20.04
CA VAL A 54 -4.27 -16.39 20.96
C VAL A 54 -4.84 -16.31 22.38
N GLY A 55 -5.21 -15.11 22.86
CA GLY A 55 -5.85 -14.93 24.15
C GLY A 55 -7.19 -15.69 24.30
N ALA A 56 -7.94 -15.84 23.20
CA ALA A 56 -9.22 -16.52 23.15
C ALA A 56 -9.13 -18.05 22.88
N ARG A 57 -7.93 -18.59 22.65
CA ARG A 57 -7.71 -19.98 22.16
C ARG A 57 -8.24 -21.05 23.11
N LYS A 58 -8.26 -20.81 24.42
CA LYS A 58 -8.73 -21.80 25.42
C LYS A 58 -10.20 -22.21 25.27
N GLY A 59 -11.01 -21.47 24.50
CA GLY A 59 -12.40 -21.78 24.17
C GLY A 59 -12.65 -22.26 22.74
N GLY A 60 -11.61 -22.53 21.95
CA GLY A 60 -11.74 -22.95 20.54
C GLY A 60 -12.15 -21.83 19.57
N ARG A 61 -12.46 -20.63 20.09
CA ARG A 61 -13.01 -19.50 19.31
C ARG A 61 -11.96 -18.56 18.72
N GLY A 62 -10.68 -18.71 19.10
CA GLY A 62 -9.61 -17.80 18.70
C GLY A 62 -8.96 -18.11 17.35
N ILE A 63 -9.17 -19.31 16.78
CA ILE A 63 -8.49 -19.78 15.57
C ILE A 63 -8.80 -18.87 14.38
N GLY A 64 -10.06 -18.46 14.22
CA GLY A 64 -10.47 -17.54 13.15
C GLY A 64 -9.70 -16.21 13.18
N ALA A 65 -9.54 -15.60 14.37
CA ALA A 65 -8.79 -14.36 14.53
C ALA A 65 -7.29 -14.54 14.24
N ILE A 66 -6.71 -15.68 14.60
CA ILE A 66 -5.31 -15.98 14.29
C ILE A 66 -5.11 -16.11 12.79
N VAL A 67 -5.97 -16.86 12.10
CA VAL A 67 -5.87 -17.09 10.66
C VAL A 67 -6.08 -15.79 9.89
N THR A 68 -7.16 -15.03 10.20
CA THR A 68 -7.42 -13.74 9.52
C THR A 68 -6.34 -12.71 9.81
N GLY A 69 -5.78 -12.69 11.02
CA GLY A 69 -4.66 -11.82 11.38
C GLY A 69 -3.39 -12.19 10.61
N ALA A 70 -3.07 -13.47 10.47
CA ALA A 70 -1.94 -13.92 9.66
C ALA A 70 -2.10 -13.52 8.19
N VAL A 71 -3.29 -13.69 7.62
CA VAL A 71 -3.60 -13.25 6.26
C VAL A 71 -3.42 -11.74 6.12
N ALA A 72 -3.88 -10.95 7.10
CA ALA A 72 -3.72 -9.49 7.09
C ALA A 72 -2.24 -9.07 7.08
N VAL A 73 -1.40 -9.70 7.90
CA VAL A 73 0.05 -9.43 7.93
C VAL A 73 0.71 -9.78 6.59
N VAL A 74 0.40 -10.95 6.04
CA VAL A 74 0.95 -11.37 4.74
C VAL A 74 0.51 -10.43 3.63
N ALA A 75 -0.77 -10.07 3.59
CA ALA A 75 -1.29 -9.11 2.61
C ALA A 75 -0.60 -7.75 2.73
N ALA A 76 -0.39 -7.24 3.94
CA ALA A 76 0.30 -5.98 4.18
C ALA A 76 1.75 -6.02 3.66
N VAL A 77 2.49 -7.08 3.96
CA VAL A 77 3.88 -7.26 3.49
C VAL A 77 3.95 -7.34 1.97
N VAL A 78 3.08 -8.13 1.34
CA VAL A 78 3.03 -8.27 -0.12
C VAL A 78 2.71 -6.92 -0.77
N MET A 79 1.72 -6.19 -0.25
CA MET A 79 1.33 -4.88 -0.80
C MET A 79 2.42 -3.83 -0.59
N MET A 80 3.11 -3.81 0.55
CA MET A 80 4.27 -2.92 0.76
C MET A 80 5.37 -3.21 -0.26
N PHE A 81 5.71 -4.48 -0.46
CA PHE A 81 6.74 -4.87 -1.42
C PHE A 81 6.36 -4.48 -2.86
N THR A 82 5.11 -4.73 -3.24
CA THR A 82 4.57 -4.35 -4.56
C THR A 82 4.63 -2.84 -4.77
N THR A 83 4.23 -2.06 -3.76
CA THR A 83 4.26 -0.59 -3.83
C THR A 83 5.67 -0.06 -3.98
N VAL A 84 6.63 -0.55 -3.17
CA VAL A 84 8.04 -0.15 -3.27
C VAL A 84 8.60 -0.48 -4.66
N THR A 85 8.31 -1.67 -5.15
CA THR A 85 8.78 -2.10 -6.47
C THR A 85 8.21 -1.23 -7.58
N ALA A 86 6.89 -0.97 -7.56
CA ALA A 86 6.23 -0.14 -8.55
C ALA A 86 6.78 1.31 -8.54
N MET A 87 6.96 1.91 -7.36
CA MET A 87 7.51 3.26 -7.26
C MET A 87 8.95 3.35 -7.72
N ASN A 88 9.78 2.37 -7.36
CA ASN A 88 11.17 2.32 -7.84
C ASN A 88 11.24 2.15 -9.36
N MET A 89 10.34 1.37 -9.97
CA MET A 89 10.25 1.24 -11.42
C MET A 89 9.87 2.59 -12.07
N MET A 90 8.88 3.29 -11.53
CA MET A 90 8.45 4.59 -12.05
C MET A 90 9.55 5.64 -11.90
N HIS A 91 10.23 5.69 -10.76
CA HIS A 91 11.36 6.58 -10.52
C HIS A 91 12.49 6.31 -11.52
N LYS A 92 12.87 5.05 -11.70
CA LYS A 92 13.91 4.65 -12.63
C LYS A 92 13.56 4.99 -14.07
N ALA A 93 12.31 4.70 -14.49
CA ALA A 93 11.83 5.05 -15.83
C ALA A 93 11.91 6.57 -16.09
N ALA A 94 11.52 7.38 -15.10
CA ALA A 94 11.60 8.83 -15.20
C ALA A 94 13.05 9.32 -15.36
N LEU A 95 13.98 8.77 -14.60
CA LEU A 95 15.41 9.10 -14.70
C LEU A 95 16.00 8.69 -16.05
N GLU A 96 15.65 7.52 -16.57
CA GLU A 96 16.15 7.02 -17.85
C GLU A 96 15.69 7.88 -19.03
N THR A 97 14.51 8.46 -18.97
CA THR A 97 14.05 9.39 -20.00
C THR A 97 14.82 10.72 -20.00
N GLY A 98 15.33 11.14 -18.85
CA GLY A 98 15.96 12.45 -18.64
C GLY A 98 15.02 13.65 -18.87
N LYS A 99 13.73 13.41 -19.10
CA LYS A 99 12.71 14.42 -19.44
C LYS A 99 11.64 14.59 -18.35
N ALA A 100 11.75 13.87 -17.24
CA ALA A 100 10.74 13.83 -16.21
C ALA A 100 11.32 13.99 -14.79
N PRO A 101 12.03 15.12 -14.50
CA PRO A 101 12.66 15.34 -13.20
C PRO A 101 11.64 15.53 -12.07
N VAL A 102 10.52 16.22 -12.29
CA VAL A 102 9.47 16.43 -11.28
C VAL A 102 8.76 15.11 -10.99
N PHE A 103 8.48 14.32 -12.02
CA PHE A 103 7.92 12.99 -11.88
C PHE A 103 8.86 12.08 -11.08
N ALA A 104 10.15 12.06 -11.39
CA ALA A 104 11.14 11.30 -10.64
C ALA A 104 11.16 11.71 -9.17
N GLU A 105 11.13 13.01 -8.86
CA GLU A 105 11.08 13.54 -7.50
C GLU A 105 9.82 13.05 -6.74
N CYS A 106 8.67 12.93 -7.41
CA CYS A 106 7.44 12.41 -6.80
C CYS A 106 7.57 10.96 -6.35
N PHE A 107 8.36 10.15 -7.04
CA PHE A 107 8.52 8.71 -6.76
C PHE A 107 9.84 8.34 -6.07
N GLU A 108 10.61 9.32 -5.63
CA GLU A 108 11.88 9.11 -4.92
C GLU A 108 11.68 8.35 -3.61
N ASN A 109 10.55 8.59 -2.92
CA ASN A 109 10.33 8.05 -1.59
C ASN A 109 9.07 7.17 -1.53
N PRO A 110 9.21 5.83 -1.35
CA PRO A 110 8.09 4.90 -1.33
C PRO A 110 7.24 4.94 -0.03
N TYR A 111 7.65 5.71 0.99
CA TYR A 111 6.92 5.72 2.27
C TYR A 111 5.49 6.23 2.15
N MET A 112 5.25 7.18 1.27
CA MET A 112 3.94 7.82 1.08
C MET A 112 3.17 7.31 -0.14
N GLY A 113 3.71 6.37 -0.90
CA GLY A 113 3.07 5.84 -2.10
C GLY A 113 2.71 6.93 -3.11
N ILE A 114 1.59 6.76 -3.81
CA ILE A 114 1.12 7.71 -4.82
C ILE A 114 0.76 9.08 -4.20
N SER A 115 0.43 9.14 -2.91
CA SER A 115 0.14 10.42 -2.26
C SER A 115 1.34 11.37 -2.22
N SER A 116 2.56 10.86 -2.42
CA SER A 116 3.77 11.68 -2.56
C SER A 116 3.64 12.71 -3.69
N ILE A 117 2.93 12.39 -4.78
CA ILE A 117 2.65 13.32 -5.88
C ILE A 117 1.94 14.55 -5.34
N TYR A 118 0.84 14.34 -4.59
CA TYR A 118 0.07 15.43 -4.02
C TYR A 118 0.94 16.34 -3.14
N PHE A 119 1.73 15.75 -2.24
CA PHE A 119 2.57 16.53 -1.32
C PHE A 119 3.70 17.29 -2.01
N LYS A 120 4.20 16.81 -3.14
CA LYS A 120 5.26 17.45 -3.91
C LYS A 120 4.78 18.61 -4.76
N VAL A 121 3.54 18.57 -5.26
CA VAL A 121 2.99 19.58 -6.17
C VAL A 121 1.89 20.46 -5.57
N ALA A 122 1.38 20.11 -4.39
CA ALA A 122 0.30 20.86 -3.74
C ALA A 122 0.69 22.31 -3.48
N GLY A 123 -0.09 23.23 -4.03
CA GLY A 123 0.12 24.69 -3.89
C GLY A 123 1.18 25.29 -4.83
N ASP A 124 1.78 24.47 -5.72
CA ASP A 124 2.74 24.94 -6.72
C ASP A 124 2.20 24.67 -8.14
N GLU A 125 1.61 25.68 -8.75
CA GLU A 125 1.02 25.59 -10.10
C GLU A 125 2.07 25.27 -11.16
N ALA A 126 3.28 25.81 -11.02
CA ALA A 126 4.36 25.57 -11.97
C ALA A 126 4.82 24.12 -11.94
N LYS A 127 4.99 23.55 -10.75
CA LYS A 127 5.30 22.11 -10.59
C LYS A 127 4.16 21.22 -11.06
N THR A 128 2.92 21.59 -10.77
CA THR A 128 1.75 20.84 -11.25
C THR A 128 1.73 20.77 -12.76
N LYS A 129 1.94 21.90 -13.44
CA LYS A 129 2.02 21.95 -14.90
C LYS A 129 3.20 21.14 -15.43
N ALA A 130 4.38 21.32 -14.85
CA ALA A 130 5.57 20.55 -15.24
C ALA A 130 5.33 19.05 -15.11
N LEU A 131 4.72 18.59 -14.00
CA LEU A 131 4.37 17.18 -13.82
C LEU A 131 3.42 16.67 -14.90
N MET A 132 2.41 17.45 -15.28
CA MET A 132 1.47 17.05 -16.35
C MET A 132 2.18 16.95 -17.71
N ASP A 133 3.03 17.90 -18.05
CA ASP A 133 3.82 17.91 -19.29
C ASP A 133 4.80 16.70 -19.31
N GLU A 134 5.43 16.39 -18.18
CA GLU A 134 6.32 15.24 -18.03
C GLU A 134 5.56 13.90 -18.13
N MET A 135 4.37 13.81 -17.56
CA MET A 135 3.53 12.61 -17.68
C MET A 135 3.12 12.35 -19.13
N GLU A 136 2.84 13.43 -19.89
CA GLU A 136 2.56 13.32 -21.33
C GLU A 136 3.81 12.82 -22.09
N ALA A 137 4.99 13.33 -21.75
CA ALA A 137 6.25 12.90 -22.37
C ALA A 137 6.63 11.45 -22.05
N LEU A 138 6.11 10.89 -20.93
CA LEU A 138 6.30 9.48 -20.55
C LEU A 138 5.33 8.53 -21.26
N LYS A 139 4.31 9.04 -21.96
CA LYS A 139 3.40 8.18 -22.72
C LYS A 139 4.16 7.39 -23.78
N GLY A 140 3.90 6.10 -23.81
CA GLY A 140 4.56 5.19 -24.75
C GLY A 140 5.98 4.76 -24.35
N TYR A 141 6.51 5.26 -23.22
CA TYR A 141 7.80 4.78 -22.72
C TYR A 141 7.68 3.38 -22.12
N THR A 142 8.55 2.47 -22.54
CA THR A 142 8.63 1.11 -22.02
C THR A 142 9.91 0.95 -21.21
N ALA A 143 9.77 0.80 -19.89
CA ALA A 143 10.89 0.53 -19.00
C ALA A 143 11.16 -0.98 -18.96
N GLN A 144 12.34 -1.40 -19.38
CA GLN A 144 12.81 -2.77 -19.18
C GLN A 144 13.59 -2.85 -17.87
N THR A 145 13.00 -3.49 -16.85
CA THR A 145 13.69 -3.77 -15.58
C THR A 145 13.72 -5.27 -15.34
N GLY A 146 14.81 -5.91 -15.67
CA GLY A 146 14.99 -7.35 -15.42
C GLY A 146 13.99 -8.22 -16.18
N ALA A 147 13.03 -8.84 -15.47
CA ALA A 147 12.04 -9.76 -16.05
C ALA A 147 10.66 -9.10 -16.28
N VAL A 148 10.47 -7.81 -15.95
CA VAL A 148 9.16 -7.15 -16.04
C VAL A 148 9.23 -5.97 -16.99
N THR A 149 8.42 -6.02 -18.05
CA THR A 149 8.22 -4.91 -18.98
C THR A 149 6.95 -4.17 -18.58
N VAL A 150 7.06 -2.92 -18.14
CA VAL A 150 5.90 -2.06 -17.89
C VAL A 150 5.71 -1.17 -19.11
N SER A 151 4.65 -1.43 -19.89
CA SER A 151 4.24 -0.56 -20.99
C SER A 151 3.19 0.43 -20.46
N VAL A 152 3.52 1.70 -20.46
CA VAL A 152 2.54 2.76 -20.27
C VAL A 152 2.03 3.16 -21.65
N ASN A 153 1.08 2.37 -22.20
CA ASN A 153 0.48 2.65 -23.49
C ASN A 153 -0.92 3.24 -23.26
N THR A 154 -1.00 4.55 -23.18
CA THR A 154 -2.27 5.26 -23.27
C THR A 154 -2.53 5.49 -24.77
N THR A 155 -3.35 4.66 -25.36
CA THR A 155 -3.89 4.88 -26.70
C THR A 155 -4.70 6.18 -26.67
N ALA A 156 -4.08 7.28 -27.11
CA ALA A 156 -4.85 8.45 -27.47
C ALA A 156 -5.74 8.03 -28.67
N ALA A 157 -7.04 8.00 -28.46
CA ALA A 157 -7.98 7.92 -29.56
C ALA A 157 -7.72 9.16 -30.44
N GLU A 158 -7.05 8.99 -31.58
CA GLU A 158 -7.07 9.96 -32.62
C GLU A 158 -8.52 10.11 -33.08
N THR A 159 -9.17 11.17 -32.61
CA THR A 159 -10.39 11.66 -33.21
C THR A 159 -9.97 12.39 -34.49
N ASN A 160 -9.79 11.64 -35.57
CA ASN A 160 -9.80 12.25 -36.90
C ASN A 160 -11.22 12.74 -37.17
N ALA A 161 -11.46 14.02 -36.96
CA ALA A 161 -12.58 14.73 -37.51
C ALA A 161 -12.31 14.99 -38.99
N LEU A 162 -13.07 14.34 -39.84
CA LEU A 162 -13.38 14.80 -41.21
C LEU A 162 -14.51 15.80 -41.15
#